data_cd1765594792e33e413dbb76c70c0e3d
#
_entry.id   cd1765594792e33e413dbb76c70c0e3d
#
_cell.length_a   1.000
_cell.length_b   1.000
_cell.length_c   1.000
_cell.angle_alpha   90.00
_cell.angle_beta   90.00
_cell.angle_gamma   90.00
#
_symmetry.space_group_name_H-M   'P 1'
#
loop_
_entity.id
_entity.type
_entity.pdbx_description
1 polymer ?
#
loop_
_entity_poly.entity_id
_entity_poly.type
_entity_poly.pdbx_seq_one_letter_code
_entity_poly.pdbx_strand_id
1 'polypeptide(L)'
;MAPPADPRAVERTVIENCAVATVDAAGTEYADGHLVLAGNRIESLGAGKAPENLRNVVRRIDATGHLATPGLVNTHHHFYQWITRGLATDHNLFDWLVALYPTWSRIDEQMAHAAAGHHRQRTLGGGVRHLLVDPRPG
;
A
#
# COMPACT_ATOMS: atom_id res chain seq x y z
N MET A 1 -17.32 -17.77 -31.60
CA MET A 1 -17.30 -18.41 -30.28
C MET A 1 -15.88 -18.23 -29.72
N ALA A 2 -15.72 -17.44 -28.68
CA ALA A 2 -14.41 -17.27 -28.05
C ALA A 2 -13.95 -18.60 -27.43
N PRO A 3 -12.65 -18.97 -27.53
CA PRO A 3 -12.17 -20.18 -26.88
C PRO A 3 -12.34 -20.05 -25.35
N PRO A 4 -12.57 -21.19 -24.64
CA PRO A 4 -12.70 -21.16 -23.19
C PRO A 4 -11.43 -20.58 -22.56
N ALA A 5 -11.60 -19.77 -21.51
CA ALA A 5 -10.49 -19.20 -20.78
C ALA A 5 -9.62 -20.34 -20.21
N ASP A 6 -8.31 -20.25 -20.43
CA ASP A 6 -7.34 -21.18 -19.83
C ASP A 6 -7.36 -20.95 -18.29
N PRO A 7 -7.74 -21.93 -17.47
CA PRO A 7 -7.80 -21.81 -16.02
C PRO A 7 -6.43 -21.54 -15.37
N ARG A 8 -5.34 -21.66 -16.15
CA ARG A 8 -3.98 -21.35 -15.70
C ARG A 8 -3.52 -19.96 -16.12
N ALA A 9 -4.34 -19.23 -16.87
CA ALA A 9 -3.99 -17.89 -17.33
C ALA A 9 -4.00 -16.91 -16.16
N VAL A 10 -2.88 -16.22 -15.97
CA VAL A 10 -2.75 -15.23 -14.90
C VAL A 10 -3.73 -14.09 -15.15
N GLU A 11 -4.57 -13.80 -14.15
CA GLU A 11 -5.49 -12.68 -14.18
C GLU A 11 -4.74 -11.36 -14.07
N ARG A 12 -5.19 -10.38 -14.85
CA ARG A 12 -4.61 -9.04 -14.88
C ARG A 12 -5.55 -8.01 -14.31
N THR A 13 -5.00 -7.10 -13.50
CA THR A 13 -5.65 -5.85 -13.13
C THR A 13 -4.88 -4.70 -13.78
N VAL A 14 -5.59 -3.81 -14.45
CA VAL A 14 -5.05 -2.59 -15.04
C VAL A 14 -5.45 -1.41 -14.19
N ILE A 15 -4.50 -0.54 -13.86
CA ILE A 15 -4.71 0.75 -13.21
C ILE A 15 -4.21 1.79 -14.20
N GLU A 16 -5.05 2.76 -14.56
CA GLU A 16 -4.72 3.74 -15.60
C GLU A 16 -5.25 5.14 -15.27
N ASN A 17 -4.84 6.14 -16.07
CA ASN A 17 -5.18 7.55 -15.89
C ASN A 17 -4.64 8.12 -14.56
N CYS A 18 -3.48 7.68 -14.08
CA CYS A 18 -2.87 8.18 -12.85
C CYS A 18 -1.46 8.72 -13.10
N ALA A 19 -1.01 9.60 -12.22
CA ALA A 19 0.42 9.88 -12.15
C ALA A 19 1.13 8.64 -11.55
N VAL A 20 2.33 8.34 -12.03
CA VAL A 20 3.15 7.21 -11.56
C VAL A 20 4.53 7.71 -11.20
N ALA A 21 5.01 7.43 -9.99
CA ALA A 21 6.38 7.61 -9.59
C ALA A 21 6.97 6.23 -9.24
N THR A 22 7.93 5.76 -10.02
CA THR A 22 8.48 4.40 -9.87
C THR A 22 9.44 4.29 -8.68
N VAL A 23 10.02 5.42 -8.27
CA VAL A 23 11.05 5.48 -7.21
C VAL A 23 12.23 4.55 -7.53
N ASP A 24 12.51 4.36 -8.81
CA ASP A 24 13.68 3.64 -9.29
C ASP A 24 14.94 4.53 -9.29
N ALA A 25 16.10 3.94 -9.56
CA ALA A 25 17.37 4.69 -9.59
C ALA A 25 17.41 5.78 -10.67
N ALA A 26 16.58 5.68 -11.71
CA ALA A 26 16.47 6.67 -12.78
C ALA A 26 15.50 7.81 -12.43
N GLY A 27 14.73 7.69 -11.33
CA GLY A 27 13.71 8.68 -10.95
C GLY A 27 12.59 8.77 -11.98
N THR A 28 12.19 7.64 -12.56
CA THR A 28 11.18 7.59 -13.63
C THR A 28 9.81 8.03 -13.12
N GLU A 29 9.21 8.99 -13.82
CA GLU A 29 7.88 9.51 -13.49
C GLU A 29 7.02 9.66 -14.76
N TYR A 30 5.73 9.43 -14.62
CA TYR A 30 4.72 9.65 -15.65
C TYR A 30 3.61 10.52 -15.08
N ALA A 31 3.33 11.68 -15.70
CA ALA A 31 2.22 12.55 -15.29
C ALA A 31 0.86 11.91 -15.54
N ASP A 32 0.77 11.11 -16.60
CA ASP A 32 -0.35 10.24 -16.93
C ASP A 32 0.23 8.88 -17.31
N GLY A 33 -0.17 7.84 -16.61
CA GLY A 33 0.43 6.53 -16.78
C GLY A 33 -0.53 5.39 -16.42
N HIS A 34 0.01 4.19 -16.57
CA HIS A 34 -0.69 2.95 -16.26
C HIS A 34 0.21 1.93 -15.58
N LEU A 35 -0.41 1.01 -14.84
CA LEU A 35 0.20 -0.21 -14.32
C LEU A 35 -0.64 -1.41 -14.75
N VAL A 36 0.04 -2.48 -15.13
CA VAL A 36 -0.56 -3.80 -15.36
C VAL A 36 -0.05 -4.75 -14.30
N LEU A 37 -0.96 -5.26 -13.50
CA LEU A 37 -0.67 -6.25 -12.46
C LEU A 37 -1.07 -7.63 -12.98
N ALA A 38 -0.17 -8.59 -12.91
CA ALA A 38 -0.41 -10.00 -13.20
C ALA A 38 -0.27 -10.81 -11.91
N GLY A 39 -1.40 -11.21 -11.33
CA GLY A 39 -1.41 -11.82 -10.00
C GLY A 39 -0.82 -10.87 -8.95
N ASN A 40 0.31 -11.24 -8.34
CA ASN A 40 0.99 -10.46 -7.31
C ASN A 40 2.22 -9.68 -7.81
N ARG A 41 2.37 -9.50 -9.12
CA ARG A 41 3.52 -8.82 -9.73
C ARG A 41 3.07 -7.68 -10.63
N ILE A 42 3.91 -6.64 -10.70
CA ILE A 42 3.80 -5.61 -11.75
C ILE A 42 4.38 -6.25 -13.01
N GLU A 43 3.55 -6.45 -14.03
CA GLU A 43 3.96 -6.98 -15.34
C GLU A 43 4.53 -5.88 -16.22
N SER A 44 3.87 -4.72 -16.23
CA SER A 44 4.35 -3.54 -16.96
C SER A 44 3.82 -2.26 -16.34
N LEU A 45 4.48 -1.16 -16.63
CA LEU A 45 4.03 0.19 -16.36
C LEU A 45 4.57 1.13 -17.44
N GLY A 46 3.93 2.27 -17.63
CA GLY A 46 4.38 3.21 -18.65
C GLY A 46 3.48 4.44 -18.74
N ALA A 47 3.83 5.32 -19.69
CA ALA A 47 3.05 6.51 -19.98
C ALA A 47 1.73 6.17 -20.68
N GLY A 48 0.71 7.00 -20.46
CA GLY A 48 -0.60 6.91 -21.07
C GLY A 48 -1.38 5.66 -20.67
N LYS A 49 -2.30 5.24 -21.56
CA LYS A 49 -3.17 4.09 -21.31
C LYS A 49 -2.45 2.76 -21.48
N ALA A 50 -2.91 1.76 -20.74
CA ALA A 50 -2.45 0.39 -20.93
C ALA A 50 -2.83 -0.14 -22.31
N PRO A 51 -2.02 -1.07 -22.89
CA PRO A 51 -2.33 -1.69 -24.18
C PRO A 51 -3.74 -2.32 -24.22
N GLU A 52 -4.49 -2.06 -25.29
CA GLU A 52 -5.85 -2.59 -25.44
C GLU A 52 -5.90 -4.11 -25.68
N ASN A 53 -4.84 -4.67 -26.23
CA ASN A 53 -4.75 -6.09 -26.60
C ASN A 53 -4.37 -7.01 -25.43
N LEU A 54 -4.34 -6.51 -24.21
CA LEU A 54 -4.06 -7.31 -23.02
C LEU A 54 -5.13 -8.39 -22.84
N ARG A 55 -4.67 -9.64 -22.66
CA ARG A 55 -5.57 -10.78 -22.41
C ARG A 55 -5.82 -10.97 -20.90
N ASN A 56 -6.94 -11.60 -20.57
CA ASN A 56 -7.33 -11.96 -19.19
C ASN A 56 -7.35 -10.75 -18.21
N VAL A 57 -7.77 -9.61 -18.70
CA VAL A 57 -8.01 -8.44 -17.85
C VAL A 57 -9.35 -8.63 -17.16
N VAL A 58 -9.30 -8.91 -15.85
CA VAL A 58 -10.47 -9.11 -15.01
C VAL A 58 -10.94 -7.82 -14.36
N ARG A 59 -10.07 -6.80 -14.28
CA ARG A 59 -10.38 -5.52 -13.67
C ARG A 59 -9.61 -4.39 -14.33
N ARG A 60 -10.31 -3.29 -14.65
CA ARG A 60 -9.74 -1.98 -14.97
C ARG A 60 -10.15 -0.97 -13.92
N ILE A 61 -9.17 -0.21 -13.43
CA ILE A 61 -9.36 0.82 -12.40
C ILE A 61 -8.97 2.14 -13.02
N ASP A 62 -9.93 3.05 -13.12
CA ASP A 62 -9.65 4.44 -13.43
C ASP A 62 -9.16 5.13 -12.16
N ALA A 63 -7.91 5.58 -12.18
CA ALA A 63 -7.25 6.24 -11.07
C ALA A 63 -6.99 7.72 -11.37
N THR A 64 -7.90 8.35 -12.11
CA THR A 64 -7.83 9.80 -12.40
C THR A 64 -7.67 10.61 -11.11
N GLY A 65 -6.72 11.53 -11.09
CA GLY A 65 -6.42 12.37 -9.94
C GLY A 65 -5.60 11.69 -8.83
N HIS A 66 -5.13 10.46 -9.04
CA HIS A 66 -4.33 9.72 -8.07
C HIS A 66 -2.87 9.62 -8.48
N LEU A 67 -2.02 9.37 -7.50
CA LEU A 67 -0.60 9.04 -7.68
C LEU A 67 -0.36 7.58 -7.29
N ALA A 68 0.23 6.82 -8.19
CA ALA A 68 0.71 5.47 -7.92
C ALA A 68 2.21 5.48 -7.57
N THR A 69 2.56 4.93 -6.42
CA THR A 69 3.95 4.77 -5.96
C THR A 69 4.16 3.36 -5.43
N PRO A 70 5.41 2.86 -5.36
CA PRO A 70 5.71 1.70 -4.55
C PRO A 70 5.27 1.89 -3.10
N GLY A 71 4.82 0.80 -2.46
CA GLY A 71 4.47 0.84 -1.05
C GLY A 71 5.66 1.21 -0.17
N LEU A 72 5.42 1.96 0.89
CA LEU A 72 6.45 2.32 1.84
C LEU A 72 6.96 1.08 2.58
N VAL A 73 8.29 0.99 2.71
CA VAL A 73 8.94 -0.03 3.53
C VAL A 73 9.37 0.62 4.85
N ASN A 74 8.80 0.16 5.95
CA ASN A 74 9.18 0.61 7.27
C ASN A 74 9.95 -0.51 7.97
N THR A 75 11.23 -0.28 8.22
CA THR A 75 12.14 -1.23 8.87
C THR A 75 12.36 -0.93 10.36
N HIS A 76 11.76 0.14 10.88
CA HIS A 76 11.85 0.54 12.28
C HIS A 76 10.45 0.60 12.88
N HIS A 77 10.15 -0.30 13.79
CA HIS A 77 8.83 -0.42 14.40
C HIS A 77 8.88 -0.73 15.90
N HIS A 78 7.94 -0.11 16.63
CA HIS A 78 7.65 -0.40 18.04
C HIS A 78 6.20 -0.87 18.14
N PHE A 79 5.90 -2.07 17.66
CA PHE A 79 4.52 -2.57 17.53
C PHE A 79 3.70 -2.55 18.83
N TYR A 80 4.33 -2.83 19.96
CA TYR A 80 3.67 -2.84 21.27
C TYR A 80 3.14 -1.44 21.66
N GLN A 81 3.80 -0.38 21.22
CA GLN A 81 3.39 1.01 21.51
C GLN A 81 2.07 1.39 20.85
N TRP A 82 1.64 0.61 19.84
CA TRP A 82 0.35 0.82 19.19
C TRP A 82 -0.85 0.77 20.16
N ILE A 83 -0.75 0.00 21.26
CA ILE A 83 -1.77 -0.08 22.31
C ILE A 83 -2.06 1.30 22.92
N THR A 84 -1.03 2.13 23.05
CA THR A 84 -1.12 3.48 23.65
C THR A 84 -1.20 4.59 22.60
N ARG A 85 -1.53 4.26 21.35
CA ARG A 85 -1.66 5.25 20.28
C ARG A 85 -2.68 6.34 20.69
N GLY A 86 -2.25 7.61 20.60
CA GLY A 86 -3.08 8.76 20.94
C GLY A 86 -3.07 9.14 22.41
N LEU A 87 -2.28 8.48 23.27
CA LEU A 87 -2.06 8.89 24.64
C LEU A 87 -0.84 9.82 24.74
N ALA A 88 -0.92 10.78 25.66
CA ALA A 88 0.14 11.75 25.96
C ALA A 88 0.69 12.49 24.73
N THR A 89 -0.19 12.87 23.82
CA THR A 89 0.16 13.50 22.52
C THR A 89 0.65 14.94 22.67
N ASP A 90 0.43 15.56 23.79
CA ASP A 90 0.84 16.91 24.18
C ASP A 90 2.21 16.97 24.87
N HIS A 91 2.86 15.82 25.06
CA HIS A 91 4.15 15.70 25.72
C HIS A 91 5.30 15.76 24.71
N ASN A 92 6.46 16.28 25.16
CA ASN A 92 7.72 16.05 24.44
C ASN A 92 8.14 14.58 24.58
N LEU A 93 9.17 14.15 23.87
CA LEU A 93 9.60 12.74 23.84
C LEU A 93 9.92 12.19 25.24
N PHE A 94 10.61 12.94 26.07
CA PHE A 94 10.99 12.47 27.40
C PHE A 94 9.78 12.30 28.33
N ASP A 95 8.92 13.30 28.40
CA ASP A 95 7.71 13.26 29.22
C ASP A 95 6.73 12.20 28.71
N TRP A 96 6.64 12.00 27.39
CA TRP A 96 5.88 10.93 26.76
C TRP A 96 6.36 9.55 27.21
N LEU A 97 7.69 9.33 27.24
CA LEU A 97 8.28 8.09 27.76
C LEU A 97 7.92 7.89 29.24
N VAL A 98 8.13 8.93 30.08
CA VAL A 98 7.82 8.86 31.52
C VAL A 98 6.35 8.52 31.73
N ALA A 99 5.44 9.12 30.99
CA ALA A 99 4.00 8.87 31.11
C ALA A 99 3.61 7.45 30.70
N LEU A 100 4.25 6.86 29.66
CA LEU A 100 3.81 5.60 29.06
C LEU A 100 4.57 4.37 29.54
N TYR A 101 5.81 4.50 30.03
CA TYR A 101 6.58 3.35 30.55
C TYR A 101 5.84 2.53 31.62
N PRO A 102 5.12 3.12 32.58
CA PRO A 102 4.36 2.32 33.56
C PRO A 102 3.27 1.45 32.92
N THR A 103 2.73 1.87 31.80
CA THR A 103 1.75 1.10 31.01
C THR A 103 2.45 0.01 30.22
N TRP A 104 3.53 0.35 29.52
CA TRP A 104 4.27 -0.60 28.68
C TRP A 104 4.94 -1.71 29.48
N SER A 105 5.38 -1.45 30.71
CA SER A 105 5.95 -2.47 31.59
C SER A 105 4.96 -3.59 31.97
N ARG A 106 3.66 -3.39 31.70
CA ARG A 106 2.60 -4.36 31.97
C ARG A 106 2.11 -5.07 30.72
N ILE A 107 2.67 -4.75 29.54
CA ILE A 107 2.31 -5.41 28.28
C ILE A 107 2.85 -6.83 28.32
N ASP A 108 1.96 -7.79 28.19
CA ASP A 108 2.28 -9.20 28.03
C ASP A 108 2.39 -9.60 26.54
N GLU A 109 2.74 -10.85 26.29
CA GLU A 109 2.89 -11.40 24.94
C GLU A 109 1.58 -11.30 24.13
N GLN A 110 0.44 -11.55 24.77
CA GLN A 110 -0.86 -11.53 24.12
C GLN A 110 -1.25 -10.11 23.69
N MET A 111 -0.99 -9.13 24.53
CA MET A 111 -1.19 -7.71 24.22
C MET A 111 -0.26 -7.24 23.11
N ALA A 112 1.00 -7.63 23.14
CA ALA A 112 1.96 -7.30 22.10
C ALA A 112 1.56 -7.91 20.74
N HIS A 113 1.08 -9.16 20.72
CA HIS A 113 0.57 -9.83 19.54
C HIS A 113 -0.67 -9.11 18.97
N ALA A 114 -1.62 -8.73 19.84
CA ALA A 114 -2.81 -8.00 19.42
C ALA A 114 -2.46 -6.63 18.83
N ALA A 115 -1.52 -5.90 19.43
CA ALA A 115 -1.03 -4.61 18.92
C ALA A 115 -0.40 -4.74 17.54
N ALA A 116 0.46 -5.74 17.35
CA ALA A 116 1.11 -6.02 16.07
C ALA A 116 0.10 -6.44 14.99
N GLY A 117 -0.87 -7.27 15.35
CA GLY A 117 -1.95 -7.71 14.46
C GLY A 117 -2.83 -6.54 14.00
N HIS A 118 -3.21 -5.65 14.89
CA HIS A 118 -4.02 -4.48 14.59
C HIS A 118 -3.27 -3.47 13.70
N HIS A 119 -1.99 -3.23 13.98
CA HIS A 119 -1.14 -2.40 13.14
C HIS A 119 -1.03 -2.97 11.72
N ARG A 120 -0.73 -4.27 11.59
CA ARG A 120 -0.65 -4.96 10.31
C ARG A 120 -1.96 -4.86 9.52
N GLN A 121 -3.10 -5.00 10.17
CA GLN A 121 -4.41 -4.89 9.54
C GLN A 121 -4.66 -3.50 8.96
N ARG A 122 -4.25 -2.44 9.65
CA ARG A 122 -4.43 -1.05 9.19
C ARG A 122 -3.43 -0.66 8.10
N THR A 123 -2.22 -1.15 8.13
CA THR A 123 -1.22 -0.89 7.10
C THR A 123 -1.41 -1.74 5.84
N LEU A 124 -2.03 -2.93 5.98
CA LEU A 124 -2.27 -3.86 4.87
C LEU A 124 -3.74 -3.90 4.44
N GLY A 125 -4.65 -3.29 5.20
CA GLY A 125 -6.10 -3.42 5.07
C GLY A 125 -6.75 -2.67 3.91
N GLY A 126 -5.98 -2.15 2.99
CA GLY A 126 -6.46 -1.45 1.81
C GLY A 126 -6.53 -2.31 0.54
N GLY A 127 -6.51 -3.64 0.61
CA GLY A 127 -6.79 -4.53 -0.55
C GLY A 127 -5.82 -4.45 -1.73
N VAL A 128 -4.98 -3.42 -1.82
CA VAL A 128 -3.89 -3.29 -2.78
C VAL A 128 -2.60 -3.25 -1.98
N ARG A 129 -1.96 -4.39 -1.88
CA ARG A 129 -0.67 -4.51 -1.20
C ARG A 129 0.33 -3.63 -1.93
N HIS A 130 0.72 -2.53 -1.29
CA HIS A 130 1.79 -1.64 -1.72
C HIS A 130 1.49 -0.65 -2.87
N LEU A 131 0.24 -0.29 -3.10
CA LEU A 131 -0.06 0.90 -3.87
C LEU A 131 -0.65 1.94 -2.91
N LEU A 132 0.13 2.97 -2.56
CA LEU A 132 -0.43 4.18 -1.99
C LEU A 132 -0.99 4.99 -3.15
N VAL A 133 -2.30 5.08 -3.21
CA VAL A 133 -2.98 5.99 -4.13
C VAL A 133 -3.36 7.21 -3.30
N ASP A 134 -2.64 8.30 -3.51
CA ASP A 134 -2.91 9.58 -2.85
C ASP A 134 -3.86 10.40 -3.73
N PRO A 135 -5.08 10.72 -3.25
CA PRO A 135 -5.96 11.64 -3.96
C PRO A 135 -5.37 13.04 -3.88
N ARG A 136 -4.93 13.59 -5.01
CA ARG A 136 -4.53 14.99 -5.08
C ARG A 136 -5.79 15.85 -5.00
N PRO A 137 -5.85 16.88 -4.12
CA PRO A 137 -6.90 17.88 -4.21
C PRO A 137 -6.72 18.64 -5.54
N GLY A 138 -7.81 18.70 -6.30
CA GLY A 138 -7.93 19.53 -7.51
C GLY A 138 -7.89 21.03 -7.21
#